data_5e97af72459e2a588a3b96ab70ea1811
#
_entry.id   5e97af72459e2a588a3b96ab70ea1811
#
_cell.length_a   1.000
_cell.length_b   1.000
_cell.length_c   1.000
_cell.angle_alpha   90.00
_cell.angle_beta   90.00
_cell.angle_gamma   90.00
#
_symmetry.space_group_name_H-M   'P 1'
#
loop_
_entity.id
_entity.type
_entity.pdbx_description
1 polymer ?
#
loop_
_entity_poly.entity_id
_entity_poly.type
_entity_poly.pdbx_seq_one_letter_code
_entity_poly.pdbx_strand_id
1 'polypeptide(L)'
;MTIQSSVIANDRTYAAPKTCAIAICLDGCEPAYLDEAIAAGLMPNLKRIKETGTVRLAHSVVPSFTNPNNMSIATGHPPAVHGICGNYLYDPETQTEVMMNDVRFLRAPTIFHKFQEGGARVAVVTAKDKLRALLGAGLTFDNDTAICFSAERSDVANVAEQGIDNASAWLGMDVPEVYSAGLSEFVFAAGVKLLAEWRPDVMYLTTTDFVQHKYAPGVKEANDFYEMFDVYLGQLDEMGAAIVITGDNGMKPKHHADGSPNVIYIQDQMDEWLGEAAARVILPITDPYVVHHGALGSFATMYLPVETDRQDIIDRLAKIDGIEFVCGREEACGRFGLPADRIGDVVLTSGANVTIGTSEDRHDLAALNEPLRSHGGLHEQTVPFIVNRVLELDAAPDLRNFDAFFYATKAAAL
;
A
#
# COMPACT_ATOMS: atom_id res chain seq x y z
N MET A 1 -25.89 18.26 -4.15
CA MET A 1 -25.07 19.03 -5.12
C MET A 1 -24.90 18.16 -6.35
N THR A 2 -24.75 18.74 -7.54
CA THR A 2 -24.48 17.96 -8.75
C THR A 2 -22.97 17.86 -8.93
N ILE A 3 -22.45 16.66 -9.09
CA ILE A 3 -21.01 16.43 -9.35
C ILE A 3 -20.61 17.14 -10.65
N GLN A 4 -19.46 17.80 -10.67
CA GLN A 4 -18.88 18.35 -11.90
C GLN A 4 -18.68 17.25 -12.94
N SER A 5 -18.78 17.55 -14.23
CA SER A 5 -18.65 16.56 -15.31
C SER A 5 -17.30 15.81 -15.34
N SER A 6 -16.29 16.39 -14.74
CA SER A 6 -14.97 15.79 -14.50
C SER A 6 -14.28 16.49 -13.32
N VAL A 7 -13.33 15.80 -12.71
CA VAL A 7 -12.52 16.30 -11.60
C VAL A 7 -11.04 16.23 -12.01
N ILE A 8 -10.27 17.28 -11.71
CA ILE A 8 -8.83 17.30 -11.97
C ILE A 8 -8.10 17.20 -10.63
N ALA A 9 -7.24 16.21 -10.51
CA ALA A 9 -6.32 16.04 -9.38
C ALA A 9 -4.89 15.81 -9.93
N ASN A 10 -3.94 16.61 -9.50
CA ASN A 10 -2.52 16.48 -9.86
C ASN A 10 -2.31 16.34 -11.38
N ASP A 11 -2.90 17.25 -12.17
CA ASP A 11 -2.85 17.30 -13.64
C ASP A 11 -3.47 16.10 -14.38
N ARG A 12 -4.18 15.23 -13.66
CA ARG A 12 -4.93 14.11 -14.23
C ARG A 12 -6.44 14.35 -14.14
N THR A 13 -7.15 14.09 -15.24
CA THR A 13 -8.61 14.25 -15.32
C THR A 13 -9.31 12.93 -15.05
N TYR A 14 -10.25 12.95 -14.11
CA TYR A 14 -11.09 11.82 -13.71
C TYR A 14 -12.53 12.06 -14.16
N ALA A 15 -13.18 11.03 -14.68
CA ALA A 15 -14.59 11.12 -15.09
C ALA A 15 -15.51 11.26 -13.87
N ALA A 16 -16.62 11.99 -14.03
CA ALA A 16 -17.66 12.00 -13.00
C ALA A 16 -18.38 10.65 -12.97
N PRO A 17 -18.42 9.97 -11.82
CA PRO A 17 -19.08 8.68 -11.72
C PRO A 17 -20.61 8.83 -11.77
N LYS A 18 -21.30 7.92 -12.47
CA LYS A 18 -22.76 7.77 -12.45
C LYS A 18 -23.21 6.70 -11.45
N THR A 19 -22.32 5.77 -11.14
CA THR A 19 -22.46 4.77 -10.08
C THR A 19 -21.26 4.91 -9.16
N CYS A 20 -21.27 4.31 -7.97
CA CYS A 20 -20.12 4.39 -7.07
C CYS A 20 -18.85 3.82 -7.75
N ALA A 21 -17.78 4.62 -7.78
CA ALA A 21 -16.45 4.21 -8.22
C ALA A 21 -15.64 3.74 -7.00
N ILE A 22 -15.36 2.45 -6.93
CA ILE A 22 -14.64 1.83 -5.81
C ILE A 22 -13.25 1.39 -6.27
N ALA A 23 -12.20 1.80 -5.56
CA ALA A 23 -10.92 1.14 -5.60
C ALA A 23 -10.75 0.31 -4.32
N ILE A 24 -10.35 -0.94 -4.48
CA ILE A 24 -10.02 -1.86 -3.38
C ILE A 24 -8.52 -2.14 -3.47
N CYS A 25 -7.78 -1.80 -2.42
CA CYS A 25 -6.38 -2.14 -2.26
C CYS A 25 -6.25 -3.29 -1.28
N LEU A 26 -5.90 -4.45 -1.79
CA LEU A 26 -5.58 -5.63 -1.00
C LEU A 26 -4.10 -5.60 -0.65
N ASP A 27 -3.78 -5.24 0.58
CA ASP A 27 -2.40 -5.13 1.07
C ASP A 27 -1.68 -6.47 1.00
N GLY A 28 -0.48 -6.49 0.45
CA GLY A 28 0.33 -7.69 0.27
C GLY A 28 -0.21 -8.70 -0.77
N CYS A 29 -1.15 -8.29 -1.61
CA CYS A 29 -1.82 -9.19 -2.55
C CYS A 29 -0.95 -9.52 -3.78
N GLU A 30 -0.11 -10.53 -3.66
CA GLU A 30 0.49 -11.15 -4.84
C GLU A 30 -0.59 -11.89 -5.66
N PRO A 31 -0.54 -11.83 -7.00
CA PRO A 31 -1.53 -12.50 -7.87
C PRO A 31 -1.77 -13.98 -7.54
N ALA A 32 -0.75 -14.70 -7.07
CA ALA A 32 -0.83 -16.10 -6.69
C ALA A 32 -1.87 -16.39 -5.59
N TYR A 33 -2.12 -15.44 -4.66
CA TYR A 33 -3.16 -15.61 -3.64
C TYR A 33 -4.55 -15.77 -4.26
N LEU A 34 -4.85 -14.92 -5.24
CA LEU A 34 -6.13 -14.93 -5.94
C LEU A 34 -6.27 -16.18 -6.81
N ASP A 35 -5.20 -16.55 -7.51
CA ASP A 35 -5.22 -17.71 -8.42
C ASP A 35 -5.37 -19.02 -7.65
N GLU A 36 -4.69 -19.21 -6.52
CA GLU A 36 -4.82 -20.38 -5.65
C GLU A 36 -6.22 -20.48 -5.02
N ALA A 37 -6.77 -19.38 -4.49
CA ALA A 37 -8.10 -19.37 -3.90
C ALA A 37 -9.20 -19.61 -4.96
N ILE A 38 -9.06 -19.08 -6.18
CA ILE A 38 -9.95 -19.39 -7.30
C ILE A 38 -9.85 -20.86 -7.70
N ALA A 39 -8.64 -21.42 -7.80
CA ALA A 39 -8.41 -22.83 -8.13
C ALA A 39 -9.03 -23.76 -7.07
N ALA A 40 -9.02 -23.37 -5.80
CA ALA A 40 -9.68 -24.06 -4.71
C ALA A 40 -11.22 -23.92 -4.72
N GLY A 41 -11.79 -23.09 -5.61
CA GLY A 41 -13.24 -22.84 -5.71
C GLY A 41 -13.81 -21.89 -4.66
N LEU A 42 -12.95 -21.15 -3.94
CA LEU A 42 -13.33 -20.30 -2.80
C LEU A 42 -13.72 -18.88 -3.22
N MET A 43 -13.42 -18.47 -4.47
CA MET A 43 -13.70 -17.12 -4.96
C MET A 43 -14.60 -17.12 -6.22
N PRO A 44 -15.85 -17.58 -6.14
CA PRO A 44 -16.75 -17.65 -7.29
C PRO A 44 -17.10 -16.27 -7.88
N ASN A 45 -17.21 -15.22 -7.05
CA ASN A 45 -17.50 -13.87 -7.51
C ASN A 45 -16.32 -13.26 -8.28
N LEU A 46 -15.10 -13.36 -7.73
CA LEU A 46 -13.92 -12.89 -8.43
C LEU A 46 -13.67 -13.66 -9.72
N LYS A 47 -13.88 -14.98 -9.72
CA LYS A 47 -13.81 -15.81 -10.94
C LYS A 47 -14.73 -15.25 -12.01
N ARG A 48 -16.01 -15.03 -11.69
CA ARG A 48 -16.99 -14.44 -12.60
C ARG A 48 -16.55 -13.06 -13.08
N ILE A 49 -16.07 -12.19 -12.19
CA ILE A 49 -15.56 -10.85 -12.53
C ILE A 49 -14.38 -10.94 -13.50
N LYS A 50 -13.43 -11.88 -13.27
CA LYS A 50 -12.30 -12.11 -14.20
C LYS A 50 -12.76 -12.58 -15.59
N GLU A 51 -13.84 -13.33 -15.67
CA GLU A 51 -14.41 -13.81 -16.94
C GLU A 51 -15.21 -12.74 -17.71
N THR A 52 -15.83 -11.80 -17.01
CA THR A 52 -16.76 -10.80 -17.59
C THR A 52 -16.23 -9.38 -17.61
N GLY A 53 -15.16 -9.11 -16.91
CA GLY A 53 -14.54 -7.79 -16.78
C GLY A 53 -13.21 -7.67 -17.50
N THR A 54 -12.34 -6.83 -16.97
CA THR A 54 -10.98 -6.61 -17.52
C THR A 54 -9.94 -7.03 -16.49
N VAL A 55 -8.98 -7.87 -16.91
CA VAL A 55 -7.92 -8.39 -16.05
C VAL A 55 -6.55 -8.05 -16.62
N ARG A 56 -5.69 -7.46 -15.82
CA ARG A 56 -4.28 -7.19 -16.12
C ARG A 56 -3.46 -7.38 -14.84
N LEU A 57 -2.16 -7.34 -14.99
CA LEU A 57 -1.22 -7.10 -13.92
C LEU A 57 -0.78 -5.64 -13.98
N ALA A 58 -0.54 -5.04 -12.82
CA ALA A 58 0.01 -3.70 -12.68
C ALA A 58 1.30 -3.75 -11.85
N HIS A 59 2.03 -2.64 -11.86
CA HIS A 59 3.18 -2.46 -10.99
C HIS A 59 2.86 -1.45 -9.90
N SER A 60 3.16 -1.80 -8.65
CA SER A 60 3.23 -0.84 -7.54
C SER A 60 4.44 0.09 -7.70
N VAL A 61 4.50 1.18 -6.93
CA VAL A 61 5.72 2.01 -6.87
C VAL A 61 6.81 1.30 -6.06
N VAL A 62 8.07 1.68 -6.28
CA VAL A 62 9.22 1.21 -5.48
C VAL A 62 9.66 2.38 -4.58
N PRO A 63 9.84 2.14 -3.27
CA PRO A 63 9.69 0.88 -2.56
C PRO A 63 8.24 0.38 -2.52
N SER A 64 8.05 -0.92 -2.71
CA SER A 64 6.73 -1.55 -2.66
C SER A 64 6.28 -1.74 -1.21
N PHE A 65 6.01 -0.61 -0.53
CA PHE A 65 5.54 -0.49 0.85
C PHE A 65 4.17 0.18 0.92
N THR A 66 3.49 0.01 2.04
CA THR A 66 2.10 0.43 2.24
C THR A 66 1.89 1.93 2.03
N ASN A 67 2.60 2.80 2.76
CA ASN A 67 2.33 4.25 2.68
C ASN A 67 2.60 4.84 1.30
N PRO A 68 3.78 4.60 0.63
CA PRO A 68 4.02 5.16 -0.69
C PRO A 68 3.00 4.68 -1.72
N ASN A 69 2.58 3.42 -1.66
CA ASN A 69 1.65 2.88 -2.64
C ASN A 69 0.20 3.33 -2.39
N ASN A 70 -0.28 3.32 -1.15
CA ASN A 70 -1.61 3.86 -0.84
C ASN A 70 -1.70 5.34 -1.20
N MET A 71 -0.65 6.13 -0.93
CA MET A 71 -0.65 7.54 -1.33
C MET A 71 -0.49 7.74 -2.83
N SER A 72 0.21 6.84 -3.53
CA SER A 72 0.22 6.85 -5.00
C SER A 72 -1.18 6.57 -5.57
N ILE A 73 -1.91 5.58 -5.04
CA ILE A 73 -3.31 5.30 -5.42
C ILE A 73 -4.21 6.51 -5.09
N ALA A 74 -4.06 7.11 -3.91
CA ALA A 74 -4.87 8.24 -3.45
C ALA A 74 -4.58 9.56 -4.18
N THR A 75 -3.45 9.68 -4.88
CA THR A 75 -3.06 10.90 -5.62
C THR A 75 -2.99 10.69 -7.12
N GLY A 76 -2.98 9.44 -7.60
CA GLY A 76 -2.82 9.07 -9.02
C GLY A 76 -1.40 9.27 -9.55
N HIS A 77 -0.40 9.38 -8.68
CA HIS A 77 0.97 9.75 -9.02
C HIS A 77 2.03 9.04 -8.17
N PRO A 78 3.29 8.95 -8.62
CA PRO A 78 4.38 8.36 -7.86
C PRO A 78 4.86 9.27 -6.70
N PRO A 79 5.69 8.74 -5.79
CA PRO A 79 6.24 9.46 -4.62
C PRO A 79 6.92 10.80 -4.93
N ALA A 80 7.52 10.97 -6.10
CA ALA A 80 8.12 12.25 -6.52
C ALA A 80 7.10 13.40 -6.50
N VAL A 81 5.81 13.14 -6.74
CA VAL A 81 4.74 14.13 -6.74
C VAL A 81 4.17 14.32 -5.33
N HIS A 82 3.77 13.23 -4.67
CA HIS A 82 3.08 13.33 -3.38
C HIS A 82 4.00 13.32 -2.16
N GLY A 83 5.28 13.01 -2.34
CA GLY A 83 6.30 13.14 -1.31
C GLY A 83 6.43 11.96 -0.34
N ILE A 84 5.48 11.03 -0.28
CA ILE A 84 5.51 9.88 0.63
C ILE A 84 6.29 8.74 -0.03
N CYS A 85 7.52 8.49 0.42
CA CYS A 85 8.45 7.54 -0.21
C CYS A 85 8.78 6.31 0.65
N GLY A 86 8.11 6.13 1.78
CA GLY A 86 8.27 5.00 2.70
C GLY A 86 7.27 5.07 3.83
N ASN A 87 7.29 4.07 4.70
CA ASN A 87 6.61 4.13 6.00
C ASN A 87 7.48 4.91 7.02
N TYR A 88 8.79 4.98 6.76
CA TYR A 88 9.80 5.55 7.64
C TYR A 88 10.87 6.28 6.81
N LEU A 89 11.43 7.35 7.34
CA LEU A 89 12.50 8.11 6.69
C LEU A 89 13.45 8.75 7.72
N TYR A 90 14.63 9.15 7.25
CA TYR A 90 15.44 10.16 7.90
C TYR A 90 14.97 11.55 7.43
N ASP A 91 14.40 12.33 8.34
CA ASP A 91 13.95 13.68 8.06
C ASP A 91 15.15 14.66 8.11
N PRO A 92 15.57 15.23 6.97
CA PRO A 92 16.73 16.11 6.93
C PRO A 92 16.51 17.44 7.64
N GLU A 93 15.27 17.87 7.82
CA GLU A 93 14.94 19.13 8.50
C GLU A 93 15.17 19.00 10.01
N THR A 94 14.72 17.92 10.60
CA THR A 94 14.86 17.64 12.05
C THR A 94 16.08 16.84 12.40
N GLN A 95 16.75 16.24 11.40
CA GLN A 95 17.88 15.30 11.56
C GLN A 95 17.52 14.08 12.43
N THR A 96 16.27 13.65 12.35
CA THR A 96 15.74 12.50 13.10
C THR A 96 15.12 11.47 12.18
N GLU A 97 15.06 10.24 12.66
CA GLU A 97 14.35 9.17 11.99
C GLU A 97 12.91 9.14 12.49
N VAL A 98 11.96 9.20 11.56
CA VAL A 98 10.53 9.35 11.89
C VAL A 98 9.64 8.50 11.00
N MET A 99 8.46 8.17 11.51
CA MET A 99 7.39 7.55 10.70
C MET A 99 6.81 8.57 9.70
N MET A 100 6.59 8.10 8.48
CA MET A 100 6.07 8.92 7.38
C MET A 100 4.54 8.82 7.29
N ASN A 101 3.86 9.12 8.40
CA ASN A 101 2.40 9.07 8.54
C ASN A 101 1.76 10.43 8.88
N ASP A 102 2.56 11.50 8.99
CA ASP A 102 2.09 12.85 9.24
C ASP A 102 1.76 13.56 7.90
N VAL A 103 0.63 14.24 7.86
CA VAL A 103 0.16 15.02 6.69
C VAL A 103 1.17 16.09 6.26
N ARG A 104 2.04 16.59 7.14
CA ARG A 104 3.13 17.53 6.80
C ARG A 104 4.06 17.00 5.70
N PHE A 105 4.16 15.69 5.54
CA PHE A 105 4.98 15.09 4.49
C PHE A 105 4.30 15.02 3.12
N LEU A 106 2.98 15.17 3.08
CA LEU A 106 2.20 15.11 1.84
C LEU A 106 2.35 16.43 1.06
N ARG A 107 2.67 16.31 -0.24
CA ARG A 107 2.93 17.47 -1.13
C ARG A 107 1.88 17.65 -2.22
N ALA A 108 0.93 16.71 -2.32
CA ALA A 108 -0.09 16.75 -3.35
C ALA A 108 -1.48 16.50 -2.73
N PRO A 109 -2.54 17.12 -3.24
CA PRO A 109 -3.90 16.82 -2.79
C PRO A 109 -4.29 15.39 -3.15
N THR A 110 -5.12 14.77 -2.30
CA THR A 110 -5.70 13.48 -2.63
C THR A 110 -6.81 13.61 -3.69
N ILE A 111 -7.03 12.56 -4.45
CA ILE A 111 -8.18 12.43 -5.37
C ILE A 111 -9.48 12.62 -4.58
N PHE A 112 -9.54 12.12 -3.35
CA PHE A 112 -10.69 12.22 -2.45
C PHE A 112 -11.07 13.66 -2.15
N HIS A 113 -10.09 14.46 -1.75
CA HIS A 113 -10.27 15.89 -1.53
C HIS A 113 -10.80 16.59 -2.80
N LYS A 114 -10.20 16.30 -3.96
CA LYS A 114 -10.62 16.91 -5.22
C LYS A 114 -12.03 16.49 -5.67
N PHE A 115 -12.42 15.23 -5.45
CA PHE A 115 -13.79 14.80 -5.70
C PHE A 115 -14.78 15.46 -4.75
N GLN A 116 -14.46 15.62 -3.46
CA GLN A 116 -15.30 16.35 -2.52
C GLN A 116 -15.45 17.84 -2.93
N GLU A 117 -14.37 18.52 -3.32
CA GLU A 117 -14.44 19.88 -3.89
C GLU A 117 -15.33 19.94 -5.14
N GLY A 118 -15.32 18.89 -5.96
CA GLY A 118 -16.18 18.73 -7.14
C GLY A 118 -17.64 18.38 -6.83
N GLY A 119 -18.02 18.30 -5.55
CA GLY A 119 -19.39 18.03 -5.10
C GLY A 119 -19.74 16.56 -4.94
N ALA A 120 -18.78 15.64 -5.00
CA ALA A 120 -18.97 14.20 -4.79
C ALA A 120 -19.03 13.85 -3.29
N ARG A 121 -19.75 12.78 -2.97
CA ARG A 121 -19.67 12.10 -1.66
C ARG A 121 -18.53 11.09 -1.68
N VAL A 122 -17.63 11.18 -0.72
CA VAL A 122 -16.40 10.39 -0.69
C VAL A 122 -16.31 9.56 0.58
N ALA A 123 -16.08 8.27 0.46
CA ALA A 123 -15.83 7.37 1.58
C ALA A 123 -14.43 6.74 1.50
N VAL A 124 -13.71 6.76 2.61
CA VAL A 124 -12.39 6.13 2.75
C VAL A 124 -12.39 5.28 4.01
N VAL A 125 -12.16 3.98 3.86
CA VAL A 125 -12.05 3.06 4.99
C VAL A 125 -10.72 2.33 4.89
N THR A 126 -9.93 2.43 5.95
CA THR A 126 -8.62 1.76 6.06
C THR A 126 -8.58 0.82 7.27
N ALA A 127 -7.76 -0.20 7.20
CA ALA A 127 -7.59 -1.12 8.33
C ALA A 127 -6.91 -0.43 9.52
N LYS A 128 -5.81 0.29 9.29
CA LYS A 128 -4.98 0.90 10.34
C LYS A 128 -5.07 2.42 10.37
N ASP A 129 -5.14 2.99 11.57
CA ASP A 129 -5.36 4.44 11.77
C ASP A 129 -4.19 5.32 11.29
N LYS A 130 -2.97 4.82 11.33
CA LYS A 130 -1.78 5.55 10.88
C LYS A 130 -1.86 6.03 9.42
N LEU A 131 -2.58 5.33 8.55
CA LEU A 131 -2.77 5.68 7.15
C LEU A 131 -3.97 6.62 6.95
N ARG A 132 -4.96 6.57 7.85
CA ARG A 132 -6.20 7.36 7.76
C ARG A 132 -5.95 8.86 7.62
N ALA A 133 -5.03 9.42 8.41
CA ALA A 133 -4.74 10.86 8.38
C ALA A 133 -4.20 11.32 7.02
N LEU A 134 -3.34 10.52 6.39
CA LEU A 134 -2.82 10.81 5.05
C LEU A 134 -3.91 10.70 3.98
N LEU A 135 -4.72 9.65 4.01
CA LEU A 135 -5.81 9.43 3.06
C LEU A 135 -6.91 10.49 3.19
N GLY A 136 -7.21 10.92 4.42
CA GLY A 136 -8.20 11.95 4.72
C GLY A 136 -7.71 13.39 4.54
N ALA A 137 -6.46 13.58 4.11
CA ALA A 137 -5.88 14.92 3.99
C ALA A 137 -6.70 15.81 3.03
N GLY A 138 -7.12 16.97 3.54
CA GLY A 138 -7.92 17.95 2.83
C GLY A 138 -9.44 17.71 2.86
N LEU A 139 -9.92 16.55 3.32
CA LEU A 139 -11.36 16.31 3.47
C LEU A 139 -11.95 17.18 4.60
N THR A 140 -13.19 17.62 4.41
CA THR A 140 -14.02 18.29 5.40
C THR A 140 -15.22 17.43 5.75
N PHE A 141 -15.63 17.45 7.03
CA PHE A 141 -16.61 16.50 7.55
C PHE A 141 -17.90 17.18 8.08
N ASP A 142 -18.05 18.48 7.87
CA ASP A 142 -19.12 19.32 8.40
C ASP A 142 -20.42 19.32 7.56
N ASN A 143 -20.41 18.70 6.38
CA ASN A 143 -21.48 18.82 5.39
C ASN A 143 -22.00 17.47 4.85
N ASP A 144 -21.73 16.37 5.52
CA ASP A 144 -22.14 15.00 5.13
C ASP A 144 -21.70 14.59 3.70
N THR A 145 -20.55 15.09 3.25
CA THR A 145 -19.98 14.76 1.93
C THR A 145 -18.71 13.90 2.01
N ALA A 146 -18.17 13.66 3.20
CA ALA A 146 -17.03 12.78 3.39
C ALA A 146 -17.18 11.92 4.64
N ILE A 147 -16.69 10.69 4.54
CA ILE A 147 -16.45 9.76 5.64
C ILE A 147 -15.04 9.19 5.48
N CYS A 148 -14.21 9.28 6.53
CA CYS A 148 -12.86 8.73 6.50
C CYS A 148 -12.49 8.18 7.88
N PHE A 149 -12.46 6.86 8.05
CA PHE A 149 -12.14 6.22 9.33
C PHE A 149 -11.30 4.95 9.16
N SER A 150 -10.78 4.44 10.28
CA SER A 150 -10.06 3.17 10.35
C SER A 150 -10.83 2.13 11.15
N ALA A 151 -10.64 0.84 10.79
CA ALA A 151 -11.16 -0.28 11.57
C ALA A 151 -10.53 -0.32 12.97
N GLU A 152 -9.21 -0.06 13.06
CA GLU A 152 -8.43 -0.06 14.30
C GLU A 152 -8.93 0.90 15.37
N ARG A 153 -9.50 2.04 14.97
CA ARG A 153 -9.98 3.11 15.85
C ARG A 153 -11.46 3.44 15.61
N SER A 154 -12.22 2.45 15.19
CA SER A 154 -13.61 2.63 14.77
C SER A 154 -14.55 3.01 15.94
N ASP A 155 -14.24 2.59 17.17
CA ASP A 155 -14.99 2.91 18.38
C ASP A 155 -14.88 4.37 18.84
N VAL A 156 -13.78 5.03 18.48
CA VAL A 156 -13.51 6.45 18.83
C VAL A 156 -13.67 7.39 17.64
N ALA A 157 -14.17 6.87 16.51
CA ALA A 157 -14.51 7.71 15.36
C ALA A 157 -15.56 8.75 15.78
N ASN A 158 -15.43 9.98 15.25
CA ASN A 158 -16.34 11.08 15.53
C ASN A 158 -16.68 11.87 14.27
N VAL A 159 -17.86 12.50 14.25
CA VAL A 159 -18.35 13.21 13.07
C VAL A 159 -17.42 14.37 12.67
N ALA A 160 -16.86 15.10 13.65
CA ALA A 160 -16.09 16.30 13.36
C ALA A 160 -14.78 16.03 12.60
N GLU A 161 -14.17 14.87 12.83
CA GLU A 161 -12.86 14.51 12.24
C GLU A 161 -12.94 13.41 11.19
N GLN A 162 -14.05 12.66 11.14
CA GLN A 162 -14.14 11.44 10.33
C GLN A 162 -15.48 11.29 9.58
N GLY A 163 -16.44 12.19 9.84
CA GLY A 163 -17.76 12.18 9.19
C GLY A 163 -18.72 11.09 9.68
N ILE A 164 -18.33 10.33 10.71
CA ILE A 164 -19.13 9.25 11.29
C ILE A 164 -18.87 9.17 12.81
N ASP A 165 -19.92 8.88 13.58
CA ASP A 165 -19.81 8.68 15.02
C ASP A 165 -19.78 7.19 15.33
N ASN A 166 -18.81 6.77 16.15
CA ASN A 166 -18.63 5.38 16.61
C ASN A 166 -18.90 4.35 15.48
N ALA A 167 -17.97 4.24 14.54
CA ALA A 167 -18.12 3.40 13.35
C ALA A 167 -18.32 1.91 13.70
N SER A 168 -17.75 1.41 14.84
CA SER A 168 -17.98 0.03 15.27
C SER A 168 -19.45 -0.18 15.71
N ALA A 169 -20.01 0.72 16.48
CA ALA A 169 -21.43 0.65 16.85
C ALA A 169 -22.35 0.82 15.63
N TRP A 170 -22.01 1.76 14.71
CA TRP A 170 -22.75 1.93 13.47
C TRP A 170 -22.72 0.66 12.61
N LEU A 171 -21.56 0.00 12.48
CA LEU A 171 -21.44 -1.23 11.70
C LEU A 171 -22.07 -2.43 12.43
N GLY A 172 -22.11 -2.41 13.76
CA GLY A 172 -22.56 -3.54 14.59
C GLY A 172 -21.49 -4.62 14.73
N MET A 173 -20.22 -4.25 14.60
CA MET A 173 -19.06 -5.11 14.79
C MET A 173 -18.17 -4.51 15.89
N ASP A 174 -17.64 -5.36 16.76
CA ASP A 174 -16.62 -4.97 17.72
C ASP A 174 -15.34 -4.52 17.00
N VAL A 175 -14.52 -3.68 17.67
CA VAL A 175 -13.20 -3.31 17.15
C VAL A 175 -12.34 -4.56 17.04
N PRO A 176 -11.85 -4.91 15.84
CA PRO A 176 -11.06 -6.11 15.67
C PRO A 176 -9.67 -5.99 16.32
N GLU A 177 -9.09 -7.13 16.68
CA GLU A 177 -7.70 -7.16 17.13
C GLU A 177 -6.76 -6.71 16.01
N VAL A 178 -5.74 -5.92 16.36
CA VAL A 178 -4.80 -5.31 15.39
C VAL A 178 -4.07 -6.35 14.53
N TYR A 179 -3.76 -7.50 15.12
CA TYR A 179 -3.07 -8.60 14.44
C TYR A 179 -4.04 -9.74 14.06
N SER A 180 -5.06 -9.40 13.28
CA SER A 180 -6.06 -10.37 12.79
C SER A 180 -6.56 -10.02 11.39
N ALA A 181 -7.17 -10.99 10.72
CA ALA A 181 -7.91 -10.78 9.47
C ALA A 181 -9.15 -9.88 9.68
N GLY A 182 -9.63 -9.78 10.91
CA GLY A 182 -10.83 -9.02 11.28
C GLY A 182 -10.74 -7.53 10.93
N LEU A 183 -9.54 -6.90 10.97
CA LEU A 183 -9.39 -5.50 10.52
C LEU A 183 -9.80 -5.34 9.04
N SER A 184 -9.38 -6.27 8.19
CA SER A 184 -9.71 -6.24 6.76
C SER A 184 -11.18 -6.59 6.53
N GLU A 185 -11.73 -7.56 7.27
CA GLU A 185 -13.16 -7.87 7.23
C GLU A 185 -14.02 -6.66 7.59
N PHE A 186 -13.63 -5.93 8.65
CA PHE A 186 -14.32 -4.70 9.05
C PHE A 186 -14.34 -3.66 7.93
N VAL A 187 -13.23 -3.49 7.20
CA VAL A 187 -13.14 -2.57 6.05
C VAL A 187 -14.16 -2.96 4.98
N PHE A 188 -14.26 -4.23 4.62
CA PHE A 188 -15.18 -4.70 3.59
C PHE A 188 -16.65 -4.59 4.04
N ALA A 189 -16.96 -5.00 5.27
CA ALA A 189 -18.30 -4.89 5.82
C ALA A 189 -18.77 -3.43 5.89
N ALA A 190 -17.87 -2.52 6.29
CA ALA A 190 -18.14 -1.08 6.29
C ALA A 190 -18.36 -0.55 4.87
N GLY A 191 -17.56 -1.00 3.89
CA GLY A 191 -17.74 -0.63 2.48
C GLY A 191 -19.11 -1.01 1.93
N VAL A 192 -19.55 -2.24 2.20
CA VAL A 192 -20.89 -2.73 1.81
C VAL A 192 -21.99 -1.88 2.45
N LYS A 193 -21.91 -1.62 3.76
CA LYS A 193 -22.90 -0.83 4.47
C LYS A 193 -22.92 0.63 4.03
N LEU A 194 -21.74 1.25 3.80
CA LEU A 194 -21.65 2.61 3.24
C LEU A 194 -22.30 2.69 1.86
N LEU A 195 -22.05 1.72 1.00
CA LEU A 195 -22.65 1.71 -0.34
C LEU A 195 -24.18 1.58 -0.27
N ALA A 196 -24.70 0.73 0.61
CA ALA A 196 -26.14 0.51 0.79
C ALA A 196 -26.86 1.72 1.40
N GLU A 197 -26.33 2.31 2.45
CA GLU A 197 -27.01 3.31 3.28
C GLU A 197 -26.61 4.75 2.93
N TRP A 198 -25.31 5.01 2.75
CA TRP A 198 -24.78 6.35 2.57
C TRP A 198 -24.54 6.72 1.09
N ARG A 199 -24.29 5.72 0.22
CA ARG A 199 -24.17 5.86 -1.25
C ARG A 199 -23.11 6.86 -1.68
N PRO A 200 -21.83 6.60 -1.40
CA PRO A 200 -20.74 7.44 -1.88
C PRO A 200 -20.65 7.40 -3.43
N ASP A 201 -20.16 8.47 -4.02
CA ASP A 201 -19.81 8.52 -5.45
C ASP A 201 -18.44 7.90 -5.69
N VAL A 202 -17.51 8.09 -4.73
CA VAL A 202 -16.15 7.55 -4.76
C VAL A 202 -15.86 6.87 -3.43
N MET A 203 -15.34 5.66 -3.46
CA MET A 203 -14.99 4.91 -2.26
C MET A 203 -13.61 4.24 -2.39
N TYR A 204 -12.83 4.31 -1.32
CA TYR A 204 -11.57 3.61 -1.17
C TYR A 204 -11.61 2.65 0.01
N LEU A 205 -11.29 1.38 -0.25
CA LEU A 205 -11.19 0.34 0.76
C LEU A 205 -9.77 -0.22 0.74
N THR A 206 -9.04 -0.10 1.84
CA THR A 206 -7.66 -0.60 1.93
C THR A 206 -7.45 -1.47 3.17
N THR A 207 -6.88 -2.64 2.97
CA THR A 207 -6.72 -3.69 3.98
C THR A 207 -5.38 -3.60 4.72
N THR A 208 -5.02 -4.65 5.43
CA THR A 208 -3.69 -4.87 6.03
C THR A 208 -3.17 -6.25 5.64
N ASP A 209 -1.86 -6.37 5.52
CA ASP A 209 -1.11 -7.52 5.04
C ASP A 209 -0.71 -8.53 6.14
N PHE A 210 -1.34 -8.46 7.32
CA PHE A 210 -1.02 -9.36 8.42
C PHE A 210 -1.08 -10.85 8.03
N VAL A 211 -2.12 -11.23 7.26
CA VAL A 211 -2.29 -12.61 6.76
C VAL A 211 -1.17 -12.97 5.79
N GLN A 212 -0.84 -12.07 4.87
CA GLN A 212 0.15 -12.28 3.81
C GLN A 212 1.57 -12.40 4.34
N HIS A 213 1.90 -11.70 5.44
CA HIS A 213 3.17 -11.84 6.13
C HIS A 213 3.35 -13.22 6.78
N LYS A 214 2.25 -13.86 7.18
CA LYS A 214 2.31 -15.15 7.88
C LYS A 214 2.11 -16.35 6.97
N TYR A 215 1.22 -16.23 5.99
CA TYR A 215 0.70 -17.38 5.27
C TYR A 215 0.94 -17.26 3.77
N ALA A 216 1.49 -18.31 3.18
CA ALA A 216 1.73 -18.39 1.74
C ALA A 216 0.41 -18.54 0.94
N PRO A 217 0.42 -18.22 -0.36
CA PRO A 217 -0.71 -18.55 -1.24
C PRO A 217 -1.08 -20.04 -1.15
N GLY A 218 -2.37 -20.35 -1.15
CA GLY A 218 -2.92 -21.72 -1.15
C GLY A 218 -3.03 -22.38 0.22
N VAL A 219 -2.42 -21.84 1.29
CA VAL A 219 -2.66 -22.39 2.64
C VAL A 219 -4.01 -21.93 3.18
N LYS A 220 -4.53 -22.70 4.14
CA LYS A 220 -5.91 -22.52 4.62
C LYS A 220 -6.20 -21.10 5.11
N GLU A 221 -5.34 -20.54 5.94
CA GLU A 221 -5.53 -19.22 6.56
C GLU A 221 -5.54 -18.10 5.52
N ALA A 222 -4.70 -18.22 4.49
CA ALA A 222 -4.72 -17.30 3.35
C ALA A 222 -5.99 -17.49 2.53
N ASN A 223 -6.38 -18.72 2.25
CA ASN A 223 -7.59 -19.04 1.51
C ASN A 223 -8.86 -18.57 2.23
N ASP A 224 -8.95 -18.73 3.56
CA ASP A 224 -10.06 -18.22 4.38
C ASP A 224 -10.21 -16.70 4.25
N PHE A 225 -9.09 -15.96 4.22
CA PHE A 225 -9.09 -14.50 4.00
C PHE A 225 -9.66 -14.13 2.63
N TYR A 226 -9.24 -14.78 1.58
CA TYR A 226 -9.70 -14.46 0.23
C TYR A 226 -11.13 -14.97 -0.04
N GLU A 227 -11.58 -16.06 0.59
CA GLU A 227 -12.97 -16.48 0.59
C GLU A 227 -13.87 -15.44 1.28
N MET A 228 -13.47 -14.94 2.44
CA MET A 228 -14.16 -13.85 3.13
C MET A 228 -14.26 -12.61 2.25
N PHE A 229 -13.15 -12.20 1.63
CA PHE A 229 -13.14 -11.05 0.70
C PHE A 229 -14.12 -11.24 -0.47
N ASP A 230 -14.18 -12.44 -1.07
CA ASP A 230 -15.03 -12.73 -2.22
C ASP A 230 -16.52 -12.55 -1.92
N VAL A 231 -16.95 -12.85 -0.69
CA VAL A 231 -18.34 -12.64 -0.24
C VAL A 231 -18.71 -11.15 -0.28
N TYR A 232 -17.87 -10.30 0.27
CA TYR A 232 -18.10 -8.84 0.27
C TYR A 232 -17.95 -8.23 -1.14
N LEU A 233 -17.01 -8.74 -1.93
CA LEU A 233 -16.86 -8.34 -3.33
C LEU A 233 -18.12 -8.61 -4.14
N GLY A 234 -18.73 -9.80 -3.94
CA GLY A 234 -20.01 -10.14 -4.57
C GLY A 234 -21.10 -9.16 -4.23
N GLN A 235 -21.24 -8.77 -2.96
CA GLN A 235 -22.25 -7.81 -2.53
C GLN A 235 -22.04 -6.41 -3.14
N LEU A 236 -20.79 -5.92 -3.19
CA LEU A 236 -20.48 -4.63 -3.83
C LEU A 236 -20.78 -4.64 -5.33
N ASP A 237 -20.46 -5.74 -6.02
CA ASP A 237 -20.71 -5.89 -7.46
C ASP A 237 -22.21 -5.99 -7.76
N GLU A 238 -22.98 -6.75 -6.96
CA GLU A 238 -24.46 -6.87 -7.09
C GLU A 238 -25.18 -5.53 -6.88
N MET A 239 -24.64 -4.65 -6.05
CA MET A 239 -25.17 -3.29 -5.87
C MET A 239 -24.83 -2.34 -7.04
N GLY A 240 -24.12 -2.82 -8.06
CA GLY A 240 -23.86 -2.08 -9.30
C GLY A 240 -22.66 -1.13 -9.24
N ALA A 241 -21.83 -1.19 -8.23
CA ALA A 241 -20.60 -0.38 -8.16
C ALA A 241 -19.63 -0.74 -9.30
N ALA A 242 -18.89 0.26 -9.77
CA ALA A 242 -17.74 0.04 -10.63
C ALA A 242 -16.51 -0.18 -9.74
N ILE A 243 -15.89 -1.35 -9.84
CA ILE A 243 -14.87 -1.80 -8.89
C ILE A 243 -13.54 -2.02 -9.62
N VAL A 244 -12.46 -1.46 -9.09
CA VAL A 244 -11.09 -1.82 -9.43
C VAL A 244 -10.44 -2.46 -8.20
N ILE A 245 -9.90 -3.67 -8.38
CA ILE A 245 -9.14 -4.39 -7.36
C ILE A 245 -7.67 -4.32 -7.74
N THR A 246 -6.84 -3.87 -6.81
CA THR A 246 -5.37 -3.85 -6.95
C THR A 246 -4.71 -4.18 -5.61
N GLY A 247 -3.38 -4.17 -5.56
CA GLY A 247 -2.58 -4.24 -4.33
C GLY A 247 -1.62 -3.06 -4.25
N ASP A 248 -1.11 -2.81 -3.08
CA ASP A 248 -0.02 -1.86 -2.85
C ASP A 248 1.35 -2.52 -3.01
N ASN A 249 1.44 -3.82 -2.76
CA ASN A 249 2.60 -4.67 -2.99
C ASN A 249 2.19 -6.15 -3.13
N GLY A 250 3.10 -6.96 -3.65
CA GLY A 250 3.07 -8.42 -3.51
C GLY A 250 3.76 -8.86 -2.22
N MET A 251 3.96 -10.18 -2.04
CA MET A 251 4.56 -10.74 -0.85
C MET A 251 5.40 -11.98 -1.21
N LYS A 252 6.67 -12.01 -0.81
CA LYS A 252 7.59 -13.13 -1.12
C LYS A 252 8.12 -13.80 0.15
N PRO A 253 8.44 -15.11 0.10
CA PRO A 253 9.17 -15.77 1.16
C PRO A 253 10.58 -15.19 1.26
N LYS A 254 11.05 -14.94 2.47
CA LYS A 254 12.36 -14.32 2.80
C LYS A 254 13.14 -15.18 3.79
N HIS A 255 13.21 -16.47 3.51
CA HIS A 255 13.83 -17.46 4.38
C HIS A 255 14.57 -18.53 3.58
N HIS A 256 15.50 -19.19 4.22
CA HIS A 256 16.17 -20.37 3.70
C HIS A 256 15.23 -21.59 3.67
N ALA A 257 15.69 -22.69 3.06
CA ALA A 257 14.91 -23.92 2.96
C ALA A 257 14.57 -24.54 4.33
N ASP A 258 15.34 -24.25 5.36
CA ASP A 258 15.12 -24.70 6.73
C ASP A 258 14.16 -23.78 7.53
N GLY A 259 13.66 -22.72 6.90
CA GLY A 259 12.76 -21.73 7.50
C GLY A 259 13.45 -20.58 8.23
N SER A 260 14.78 -20.59 8.38
CA SER A 260 15.52 -19.50 8.99
C SER A 260 15.48 -18.24 8.11
N PRO A 261 15.36 -17.02 8.69
CA PRO A 261 15.32 -15.76 7.95
C PRO A 261 16.58 -15.56 7.09
N ASN A 262 16.41 -15.11 5.86
CA ASN A 262 17.48 -14.80 4.93
C ASN A 262 17.71 -13.29 4.87
N VAL A 263 18.66 -12.78 5.67
CA VAL A 263 18.87 -11.35 5.92
C VAL A 263 20.29 -10.93 5.57
N ILE A 264 20.43 -9.77 4.92
CA ILE A 264 21.71 -9.07 4.73
C ILE A 264 21.70 -7.81 5.60
N TYR A 265 22.65 -7.68 6.52
CA TYR A 265 22.75 -6.53 7.43
C TYR A 265 23.65 -5.45 6.84
N ILE A 266 23.04 -4.44 6.24
CA ILE A 266 23.78 -3.42 5.46
C ILE A 266 24.47 -2.39 6.36
N GLN A 267 23.92 -2.06 7.54
CA GLN A 267 24.60 -1.15 8.46
C GLN A 267 25.91 -1.79 8.96
N ASP A 268 25.89 -3.09 9.29
CA ASP A 268 27.10 -3.80 9.72
C ASP A 268 28.20 -3.79 8.63
N GLN A 269 27.79 -3.93 7.35
CA GLN A 269 28.72 -3.80 6.22
C GLN A 269 29.28 -2.40 6.06
N MET A 270 28.44 -1.36 6.26
CA MET A 270 28.89 0.03 6.20
C MET A 270 29.85 0.36 7.36
N ASP A 271 29.55 -0.12 8.55
CA ASP A 271 30.40 0.09 9.74
C ASP A 271 31.76 -0.57 9.57
N GLU A 272 31.81 -1.76 8.98
CA GLU A 272 33.07 -2.43 8.61
C GLU A 272 33.89 -1.62 7.59
N TRP A 273 33.25 -1.03 6.60
CA TRP A 273 33.92 -0.35 5.50
C TRP A 273 34.30 1.10 5.78
N LEU A 274 33.50 1.83 6.53
CA LEU A 274 33.63 3.27 6.73
C LEU A 274 33.88 3.67 8.19
N GLY A 275 33.73 2.74 9.14
CA GLY A 275 33.78 2.98 10.57
C GLY A 275 32.39 3.07 11.17
N GLU A 276 32.28 2.76 12.46
CA GLU A 276 31.05 2.69 13.23
C GLU A 276 30.19 3.96 13.08
N ALA A 277 28.94 3.79 12.69
CA ALA A 277 27.93 4.84 12.49
C ALA A 277 28.35 5.97 11.52
N ALA A 278 29.36 5.76 10.68
CA ALA A 278 29.78 6.74 9.68
C ALA A 278 28.71 6.91 8.57
N ALA A 279 28.10 5.81 8.14
CA ALA A 279 26.95 5.83 7.25
C ALA A 279 25.65 5.60 8.04
N ARG A 280 24.53 6.01 7.46
CA ARG A 280 23.21 5.77 8.03
C ARG A 280 22.34 5.00 7.05
N VAL A 281 22.00 3.78 7.39
CA VAL A 281 21.08 2.93 6.60
C VAL A 281 19.66 3.10 7.12
N ILE A 282 18.75 3.40 6.22
CA ILE A 282 17.33 3.56 6.49
C ILE A 282 16.56 2.44 5.79
N LEU A 283 15.73 1.75 6.55
CA LEU A 283 14.77 0.77 6.05
C LEU A 283 13.38 1.42 6.03
N PRO A 284 12.86 1.82 4.87
CA PRO A 284 11.56 2.49 4.79
C PRO A 284 10.37 1.62 5.20
N ILE A 285 10.55 0.32 5.39
CA ILE A 285 9.54 -0.58 5.97
C ILE A 285 9.38 -0.40 7.49
N THR A 286 10.35 0.20 8.17
CA THR A 286 10.38 0.30 9.62
C THR A 286 9.07 0.88 10.15
N ASP A 287 8.45 0.13 11.05
CA ASP A 287 7.28 0.52 11.82
C ASP A 287 7.48 -0.02 13.25
N PRO A 288 7.78 0.83 14.23
CA PRO A 288 8.08 0.41 15.59
C PRO A 288 6.90 -0.28 16.29
N TYR A 289 5.71 -0.22 15.71
CA TYR A 289 4.50 -0.87 16.23
C TYR A 289 4.22 -2.23 15.58
N VAL A 290 5.00 -2.63 14.57
CA VAL A 290 4.80 -3.89 13.85
C VAL A 290 6.00 -4.82 14.07
N VAL A 291 5.74 -5.96 14.72
CA VAL A 291 6.80 -6.94 15.08
C VAL A 291 6.86 -8.17 14.17
N HIS A 292 5.79 -8.48 13.43
CA HIS A 292 5.69 -9.75 12.69
C HIS A 292 6.60 -9.86 11.45
N HIS A 293 7.22 -8.77 10.98
CA HIS A 293 8.22 -8.78 9.92
C HIS A 293 9.60 -8.27 10.37
N GLY A 294 9.78 -7.99 11.66
CA GLY A 294 11.06 -7.55 12.24
C GLY A 294 11.64 -6.27 11.64
N ALA A 295 10.84 -5.41 11.01
CA ALA A 295 11.24 -4.26 10.20
C ALA A 295 12.16 -4.64 9.01
N LEU A 296 12.06 -5.87 8.51
CA LEU A 296 12.86 -6.41 7.40
C LEU A 296 12.10 -6.32 6.08
N GLY A 297 12.70 -5.75 5.07
CA GLY A 297 12.12 -5.60 3.73
C GLY A 297 13.18 -5.76 2.64
N SER A 298 12.79 -5.54 1.40
CA SER A 298 13.67 -5.74 0.23
C SER A 298 14.20 -4.43 -0.36
N PHE A 299 14.12 -3.33 0.38
CA PHE A 299 14.58 -2.01 -0.06
C PHE A 299 15.26 -1.28 1.10
N ALA A 300 16.38 -0.64 0.81
CA ALA A 300 17.05 0.28 1.72
C ALA A 300 17.57 1.51 0.98
N THR A 301 17.72 2.60 1.73
CA THR A 301 18.44 3.79 1.29
C THR A 301 19.47 4.16 2.35
N MET A 302 20.59 4.77 1.95
CA MET A 302 21.62 5.15 2.90
C MET A 302 22.20 6.53 2.64
N TYR A 303 22.59 7.19 3.72
CA TYR A 303 23.28 8.46 3.73
C TYR A 303 24.75 8.21 4.05
N LEU A 304 25.64 8.73 3.23
CA LEU A 304 27.09 8.52 3.31
C LEU A 304 27.80 9.80 3.79
N PRO A 305 28.97 9.68 4.43
CA PRO A 305 29.84 10.82 4.67
C PRO A 305 30.19 11.55 3.36
N VAL A 306 30.31 12.88 3.42
CA VAL A 306 30.52 13.72 2.23
C VAL A 306 31.76 13.31 1.42
N GLU A 307 32.82 12.87 2.10
CA GLU A 307 34.10 12.50 1.48
C GLU A 307 34.12 11.08 0.92
N THR A 308 33.00 10.32 1.04
CA THR A 308 32.94 8.93 0.58
C THR A 308 32.82 8.85 -0.94
N ASP A 309 33.62 8.02 -1.57
CA ASP A 309 33.44 7.65 -2.98
C ASP A 309 32.19 6.78 -3.11
N ARG A 310 31.09 7.40 -3.56
CA ARG A 310 29.79 6.74 -3.73
C ARG A 310 29.84 5.59 -4.73
N GLN A 311 30.66 5.73 -5.78
CA GLN A 311 30.75 4.69 -6.81
C GLN A 311 31.45 3.45 -6.26
N ASP A 312 32.49 3.61 -5.45
CA ASP A 312 33.14 2.46 -4.77
C ASP A 312 32.14 1.72 -3.87
N ILE A 313 31.31 2.43 -3.13
CA ILE A 313 30.27 1.81 -2.29
C ILE A 313 29.24 1.07 -3.14
N ILE A 314 28.77 1.66 -4.24
CA ILE A 314 27.83 1.02 -5.17
C ILE A 314 28.44 -0.27 -5.74
N ASP A 315 29.70 -0.21 -6.20
CA ASP A 315 30.41 -1.35 -6.81
C ASP A 315 30.66 -2.48 -5.81
N ARG A 316 30.85 -2.15 -4.54
CA ARG A 316 31.03 -3.13 -3.44
C ARG A 316 29.72 -3.77 -3.06
N LEU A 317 28.66 -2.98 -2.87
CA LEU A 317 27.31 -3.48 -2.57
C LEU A 317 26.78 -4.41 -3.66
N ALA A 318 27.00 -4.06 -4.94
CA ALA A 318 26.58 -4.88 -6.07
C ALA A 318 27.25 -6.28 -6.13
N LYS A 319 28.31 -6.50 -5.36
CA LYS A 319 29.01 -7.80 -5.26
C LYS A 319 28.51 -8.66 -4.10
N ILE A 320 27.67 -8.12 -3.24
CA ILE A 320 27.09 -8.88 -2.13
C ILE A 320 26.04 -9.83 -2.69
N ASP A 321 26.20 -11.12 -2.43
CA ASP A 321 25.23 -12.13 -2.83
C ASP A 321 23.85 -11.84 -2.21
N GLY A 322 22.82 -11.86 -3.04
CA GLY A 322 21.45 -11.52 -2.62
C GLY A 322 21.08 -10.04 -2.77
N ILE A 323 21.98 -9.13 -3.09
CA ILE A 323 21.69 -7.78 -3.54
C ILE A 323 21.45 -7.82 -5.06
N GLU A 324 20.27 -7.37 -5.52
CA GLU A 324 19.87 -7.43 -6.92
C GLU A 324 20.14 -6.13 -7.67
N PHE A 325 19.93 -5.00 -7.01
CA PHE A 325 20.06 -3.69 -7.64
C PHE A 325 20.63 -2.67 -6.65
N VAL A 326 21.58 -1.89 -7.12
CA VAL A 326 22.19 -0.77 -6.37
C VAL A 326 22.40 0.40 -7.32
N CYS A 327 22.05 1.60 -6.90
CA CYS A 327 22.29 2.82 -7.67
C CYS A 327 22.44 4.06 -6.79
N GLY A 328 22.92 5.14 -7.37
CA GLY A 328 22.92 6.45 -6.73
C GLY A 328 21.53 7.09 -6.70
N ARG A 329 21.38 8.14 -5.87
CA ARG A 329 20.15 8.91 -5.67
C ARG A 329 19.47 9.33 -6.98
N GLU A 330 20.22 9.93 -7.88
CA GLU A 330 19.67 10.49 -9.13
C GLU A 330 19.03 9.42 -9.99
N GLU A 331 19.71 8.29 -10.15
CA GLU A 331 19.19 7.14 -10.90
C GLU A 331 17.95 6.54 -10.21
N ALA A 332 17.99 6.37 -8.88
CA ALA A 332 16.85 5.87 -8.11
C ALA A 332 15.62 6.79 -8.26
N CYS A 333 15.81 8.10 -8.17
CA CYS A 333 14.73 9.07 -8.33
C CYS A 333 14.13 9.02 -9.74
N GLY A 334 14.97 8.94 -10.77
CA GLY A 334 14.52 8.84 -12.16
C GLY A 334 13.80 7.53 -12.46
N ARG A 335 14.34 6.40 -11.98
CA ARG A 335 13.81 5.07 -12.24
C ARG A 335 12.52 4.75 -11.48
N PHE A 336 12.46 5.14 -10.20
CA PHE A 336 11.37 4.78 -9.29
C PHE A 336 10.41 5.93 -8.99
N GLY A 337 10.66 7.12 -9.52
CA GLY A 337 9.83 8.29 -9.24
C GLY A 337 9.88 8.69 -7.76
N LEU A 338 11.08 8.76 -7.17
CA LEU A 338 11.29 9.10 -5.77
C LEU A 338 11.62 10.58 -5.58
N PRO A 339 11.26 11.20 -4.43
CA PRO A 339 11.62 12.58 -4.12
C PRO A 339 13.09 12.67 -3.69
N ALA A 340 13.91 13.40 -4.43
CA ALA A 340 15.37 13.46 -4.23
C ALA A 340 15.81 13.97 -2.86
N ASP A 341 15.01 14.82 -2.24
CA ASP A 341 15.28 15.39 -0.90
C ASP A 341 14.92 14.46 0.26
N ARG A 342 14.33 13.30 -0.01
CA ARG A 342 13.91 12.30 1.00
C ARG A 342 14.54 10.93 0.79
N ILE A 343 15.49 10.84 -0.11
CA ILE A 343 16.23 9.62 -0.44
C ILE A 343 17.71 9.83 -0.13
N GLY A 344 18.36 8.82 0.43
CA GLY A 344 19.78 8.82 0.70
C GLY A 344 20.66 8.86 -0.56
N ASP A 345 21.95 8.83 -0.37
CA ASP A 345 22.95 8.90 -1.45
C ASP A 345 22.98 7.65 -2.33
N VAL A 346 22.65 6.51 -1.74
CA VAL A 346 22.59 5.19 -2.40
C VAL A 346 21.28 4.49 -2.06
N VAL A 347 20.71 3.82 -3.04
CA VAL A 347 19.51 2.98 -2.93
C VAL A 347 19.86 1.56 -3.36
N LEU A 348 19.32 0.58 -2.65
CA LEU A 348 19.49 -0.82 -3.02
C LEU A 348 18.23 -1.65 -2.79
N THR A 349 18.09 -2.72 -3.58
CA THR A 349 17.05 -3.75 -3.41
C THR A 349 17.67 -5.13 -3.34
N SER A 350 17.04 -6.02 -2.58
CA SER A 350 17.44 -7.43 -2.51
C SER A 350 16.67 -8.30 -3.50
N GLY A 351 17.21 -9.50 -3.74
CA GLY A 351 16.57 -10.54 -4.53
C GLY A 351 15.29 -11.09 -3.90
N ALA A 352 14.57 -11.91 -4.64
CA ALA A 352 13.22 -12.38 -4.32
C ALA A 352 13.08 -13.00 -2.91
N ASN A 353 14.07 -13.76 -2.46
CA ASN A 353 14.03 -14.53 -1.20
C ASN A 353 14.99 -14.00 -0.11
N VAL A 354 15.42 -12.75 -0.25
CA VAL A 354 16.34 -12.09 0.69
C VAL A 354 15.71 -10.82 1.23
N THR A 355 15.97 -10.49 2.49
CA THR A 355 15.64 -9.18 3.08
C THR A 355 16.89 -8.40 3.43
N ILE A 356 16.71 -7.11 3.65
CA ILE A 356 17.72 -6.18 4.11
C ILE A 356 17.39 -5.79 5.55
N GLY A 357 18.37 -5.94 6.44
CA GLY A 357 18.35 -5.41 7.79
C GLY A 357 19.35 -4.26 7.97
N THR A 358 19.26 -3.55 9.08
CA THR A 358 20.29 -2.60 9.52
C THR A 358 21.45 -3.36 10.16
N SER A 359 21.43 -3.58 11.46
CA SER A 359 22.41 -4.39 12.20
C SER A 359 21.71 -5.60 12.82
N GLU A 360 22.42 -6.70 13.01
CA GLU A 360 21.84 -7.94 13.50
C GLU A 360 21.13 -7.76 14.87
N ASP A 361 21.71 -6.96 15.75
CA ASP A 361 21.19 -6.69 17.09
C ASP A 361 19.93 -5.81 17.12
N ARG A 362 19.54 -5.20 15.99
CA ARG A 362 18.36 -4.32 15.87
C ARG A 362 17.11 -5.02 15.39
N HIS A 363 17.20 -6.31 15.06
CA HIS A 363 16.07 -7.09 14.55
C HIS A 363 15.80 -8.29 15.45
N ASP A 364 14.66 -8.29 16.16
CA ASP A 364 14.26 -9.43 16.99
C ASP A 364 13.70 -10.56 16.11
N LEU A 365 14.60 -11.37 15.56
CA LEU A 365 14.23 -12.52 14.74
C LEU A 365 13.64 -13.66 15.58
N ALA A 366 13.87 -13.69 16.90
CA ALA A 366 13.30 -14.69 17.80
C ALA A 366 11.79 -14.49 18.03
N ALA A 367 11.28 -13.29 17.77
CA ALA A 367 9.85 -12.97 17.82
C ALA A 367 9.07 -13.47 16.58
N LEU A 368 9.77 -13.93 15.54
CA LEU A 368 9.14 -14.51 14.35
C LEU A 368 8.66 -15.93 14.64
N ASN A 369 7.35 -16.13 14.66
CA ASN A 369 6.76 -17.44 14.92
C ASN A 369 6.55 -18.28 13.64
N GLU A 370 6.64 -17.64 12.47
CA GLU A 370 6.45 -18.22 11.14
C GLU A 370 7.65 -17.90 10.25
N PRO A 371 7.95 -18.68 9.20
CA PRO A 371 8.97 -18.33 8.23
C PRO A 371 8.73 -16.96 7.64
N LEU A 372 9.76 -16.11 7.63
CA LEU A 372 9.67 -14.71 7.24
C LEU A 372 9.13 -14.55 5.82
N ARG A 373 8.12 -13.71 5.66
CA ARG A 373 7.60 -13.22 4.39
C ARG A 373 7.62 -11.69 4.44
N SER A 374 8.05 -11.05 3.36
CA SER A 374 8.15 -9.60 3.32
C SER A 374 8.11 -9.08 1.87
N HIS A 375 8.22 -7.77 1.74
CA HIS A 375 8.07 -7.03 0.49
C HIS A 375 9.01 -5.80 0.46
N GLY A 376 8.86 -4.94 -0.54
CA GLY A 376 9.58 -3.66 -0.64
C GLY A 376 10.44 -3.52 -1.88
N GLY A 377 10.84 -4.62 -2.51
CA GLY A 377 11.72 -4.66 -3.66
C GLY A 377 11.01 -4.76 -5.01
N LEU A 378 11.78 -5.14 -6.01
CA LEU A 378 11.31 -5.28 -7.39
C LEU A 378 10.44 -6.52 -7.60
N HIS A 379 10.67 -7.58 -6.83
CA HIS A 379 9.93 -8.85 -6.94
C HIS A 379 8.51 -8.78 -6.36
N GLU A 380 8.27 -7.83 -5.46
CA GLU A 380 6.96 -7.59 -4.86
C GLU A 380 6.19 -6.45 -5.55
N GLN A 381 6.68 -5.98 -6.69
CA GLN A 381 6.09 -4.88 -7.44
C GLN A 381 4.83 -5.30 -8.22
N THR A 382 4.76 -6.57 -8.64
CA THR A 382 3.65 -7.07 -9.45
C THR A 382 2.42 -7.31 -8.59
N VAL A 383 1.31 -6.65 -8.94
CA VAL A 383 0.02 -6.72 -8.23
C VAL A 383 -1.13 -6.97 -9.23
N PRO A 384 -2.27 -7.51 -8.78
CA PRO A 384 -3.44 -7.65 -9.63
C PRO A 384 -3.99 -6.27 -10.04
N PHE A 385 -4.62 -6.21 -11.21
CA PHE A 385 -5.43 -5.08 -11.64
C PHE A 385 -6.67 -5.62 -12.34
N ILE A 386 -7.78 -5.65 -11.61
CA ILE A 386 -9.01 -6.30 -12.05
C ILE A 386 -10.16 -5.27 -11.99
N VAL A 387 -10.83 -5.08 -13.12
CA VAL A 387 -12.00 -4.19 -13.22
C VAL A 387 -13.24 -5.04 -13.48
N ASN A 388 -14.31 -4.84 -12.70
CA ASN A 388 -15.57 -5.58 -12.87
C ASN A 388 -16.41 -5.13 -14.09
N ARG A 389 -15.82 -4.35 -14.99
CA ARG A 389 -16.41 -3.89 -16.26
C ARG A 389 -15.43 -4.17 -17.40
N VAL A 390 -15.96 -4.30 -18.61
CA VAL A 390 -15.14 -4.36 -19.82
C VAL A 390 -14.66 -2.95 -20.13
N LEU A 391 -13.36 -2.73 -20.07
CA LEU A 391 -12.71 -1.47 -20.40
C LEU A 391 -11.52 -1.71 -21.31
N GLU A 392 -11.31 -0.82 -22.28
CA GLU A 392 -10.01 -0.67 -22.90
C GLU A 392 -9.10 0.07 -21.90
N LEU A 393 -8.10 -0.66 -21.40
CA LEU A 393 -7.00 -0.04 -20.69
C LEU A 393 -6.04 0.46 -21.76
N ASP A 394 -5.78 1.77 -21.74
CA ASP A 394 -4.85 2.37 -22.70
C ASP A 394 -3.57 1.54 -22.72
N ALA A 395 -3.02 1.32 -23.94
CA ALA A 395 -1.89 0.43 -24.18
C ALA A 395 -0.57 0.97 -23.60
N ALA A 396 -0.62 1.60 -22.43
CA ALA A 396 0.57 1.99 -21.69
C ALA A 396 1.34 0.72 -21.30
N PRO A 397 2.62 0.60 -21.67
CA PRO A 397 3.43 -0.56 -21.31
C PRO A 397 3.58 -0.74 -19.78
N ASP A 398 3.19 0.25 -18.97
CA ASP A 398 3.35 0.32 -17.53
C ASP A 398 2.05 0.70 -16.81
N LEU A 399 1.08 -0.22 -16.79
CA LEU A 399 -0.08 -0.06 -15.90
C LEU A 399 0.37 -0.06 -14.44
N ARG A 400 -0.06 0.97 -13.71
CA ARG A 400 0.34 1.17 -12.32
C ARG A 400 -0.86 0.97 -11.39
N ASN A 401 -0.61 0.50 -10.17
CA ASN A 401 -1.66 0.40 -9.17
C ASN A 401 -2.36 1.73 -8.90
N PHE A 402 -1.65 2.85 -9.04
CA PHE A 402 -2.21 4.19 -8.86
C PHE A 402 -3.10 4.67 -10.04
N ASP A 403 -3.26 3.86 -11.08
CA ASP A 403 -4.27 4.07 -12.11
C ASP A 403 -5.68 3.64 -11.66
N ALA A 404 -5.81 3.05 -10.46
CA ALA A 404 -7.04 2.45 -9.97
C ALA A 404 -8.24 3.40 -10.03
N PHE A 405 -8.14 4.62 -9.51
CA PHE A 405 -9.24 5.58 -9.55
C PHE A 405 -9.52 6.13 -10.95
N PHE A 406 -8.51 6.25 -11.80
CA PHE A 406 -8.73 6.65 -13.19
C PHE A 406 -9.66 5.66 -13.91
N TYR A 407 -9.39 4.37 -13.75
CA TYR A 407 -10.21 3.34 -14.37
C TYR A 407 -11.52 3.07 -13.61
N ALA A 408 -11.54 3.18 -12.28
CA ALA A 408 -12.78 3.05 -11.51
C ALA A 408 -13.80 4.14 -11.90
N THR A 409 -13.36 5.39 -12.00
CA THR A 409 -14.24 6.50 -12.39
C THR A 409 -14.64 6.42 -13.87
N LYS A 410 -13.75 5.99 -14.77
CA LYS A 410 -14.06 5.71 -16.18
C LYS A 410 -15.11 4.60 -16.30
N ALA A 411 -14.99 3.52 -15.52
CA ALA A 411 -15.95 2.42 -15.46
C ALA A 411 -17.31 2.87 -14.88
N ALA A 412 -17.30 3.71 -13.86
CA ALA A 412 -18.48 4.24 -13.21
C ALA A 412 -19.24 5.28 -14.06
N ALA A 413 -18.60 5.84 -15.07
CA ALA A 413 -19.19 6.81 -15.99
C ALA A 413 -19.92 6.17 -17.20
N LEU A 414 -19.73 4.85 -17.41
CA LEU A 414 -20.46 4.09 -18.42
C LEU A 414 -21.93 3.93 -18.01
#